data_75283bbc899e9a8734814e74a7c32039
#
_entry.id   75283bbc899e9a8734814e74a7c32039
#
_cell.length_a   1.000
_cell.length_b   1.000
_cell.length_c   1.000
_cell.angle_alpha   90.00
_cell.angle_beta   90.00
_cell.angle_gamma   90.00
#
_symmetry.space_group_name_H-M   'P 1'
#
loop_
_entity.id
_entity.type
_entity.pdbx_description
1 polymer ?
#
loop_
_entity_poly.entity_id
_entity_poly.type
_entity_poly.pdbx_seq_one_letter_code
_entity_poly.pdbx_strand_id
1 'polypeptide(L)'
;MTKTLVLPALVLAAALGACQPAADTTADRSAAPEAAAPQPQPTPPQPAAQAPLPAQASDDWQVYASPADVQRLARLDSAWEAGLKRARAEGHEAELDALGALAQPAGGLTPRVQPAPGQYRCRTYKFGGEAQGLPFVAYPYFKCAVELTPGGDLIVRKLDGSQRFEGKLYPERDNRLVYLGAAALGSETPPEYGVNAERDQ
;
A
#
# COMPACT_ATOMS: atom_id res chain seq x y z
N MET A 1 30.55 25.72 -34.57
CA MET A 1 31.72 24.84 -34.76
C MET A 1 31.58 23.64 -33.87
N THR A 2 31.26 22.59 -34.51
CA THR A 2 30.84 21.28 -33.97
C THR A 2 32.06 20.44 -33.62
N LYS A 3 32.06 19.77 -32.47
CA LYS A 3 32.97 18.63 -32.27
C LYS A 3 32.21 17.48 -31.59
N THR A 4 31.89 16.54 -32.42
CA THR A 4 31.39 15.21 -32.07
C THR A 4 32.54 14.33 -31.61
N LEU A 5 32.48 13.71 -30.45
CA LEU A 5 33.44 12.69 -30.02
C LEU A 5 32.73 11.35 -29.93
N VAL A 6 33.11 10.44 -30.82
CA VAL A 6 32.68 9.02 -30.85
C VAL A 6 33.77 8.21 -30.16
N LEU A 7 33.42 7.37 -29.19
CA LEU A 7 34.32 6.34 -28.64
C LEU A 7 33.73 4.95 -28.93
N PRO A 8 34.57 3.97 -29.28
CA PRO A 8 34.14 2.66 -29.73
C PRO A 8 33.93 1.67 -28.58
N ALA A 9 33.07 0.70 -28.88
CA ALA A 9 32.74 -0.44 -28.06
C ALA A 9 33.93 -1.40 -27.91
N LEU A 10 34.13 -1.92 -26.68
CA LEU A 10 35.03 -3.06 -26.44
C LEU A 10 34.18 -4.27 -26.08
N VAL A 11 34.17 -5.25 -26.97
CA VAL A 11 33.60 -6.58 -26.78
C VAL A 11 34.64 -7.47 -26.10
N LEU A 12 34.31 -8.07 -24.97
CA LEU A 12 35.14 -9.13 -24.38
C LEU A 12 34.29 -10.37 -24.21
N ALA A 13 34.55 -11.38 -25.06
CA ALA A 13 34.06 -12.71 -24.95
C ALA A 13 35.05 -13.53 -24.13
N ALA A 14 34.58 -14.34 -23.19
CA ALA A 14 35.36 -15.41 -22.58
C ALA A 14 34.50 -16.66 -22.35
N ALA A 15 35.07 -17.78 -22.76
CA ALA A 15 34.50 -19.08 -23.03
C ALA A 15 34.41 -19.99 -21.81
N LEU A 16 33.42 -20.87 -21.85
CA LEU A 16 33.37 -22.30 -21.56
C LEU A 16 34.35 -22.95 -20.57
N GLY A 17 33.77 -23.59 -19.56
CA GLY A 17 34.41 -24.66 -18.79
C GLY A 17 33.37 -25.64 -18.26
N ALA A 18 33.12 -26.68 -19.05
CA ALA A 18 32.36 -27.86 -18.64
C ALA A 18 33.27 -28.84 -17.89
N CYS A 19 32.84 -29.32 -16.74
CA CYS A 19 33.36 -30.57 -16.15
C CYS A 19 32.19 -31.34 -15.51
N GLN A 20 31.80 -32.45 -16.16
CA GLN A 20 31.10 -33.56 -15.54
C GLN A 20 32.12 -34.54 -14.98
N PRO A 21 31.84 -35.25 -13.91
CA PRO A 21 32.31 -36.61 -13.75
C PRO A 21 31.17 -37.63 -13.69
N ALA A 22 31.57 -38.80 -14.13
CA ALA A 22 30.84 -39.98 -14.49
C ALA A 22 30.12 -40.69 -13.33
N ALA A 23 29.14 -41.47 -13.77
CA ALA A 23 28.40 -42.46 -13.00
C ALA A 23 29.28 -43.56 -12.47
N ASP A 24 28.98 -44.06 -11.26
CA ASP A 24 29.27 -45.41 -10.86
C ASP A 24 28.01 -46.12 -10.37
N THR A 25 27.70 -47.16 -11.09
CA THR A 25 26.61 -48.09 -10.88
C THR A 25 27.08 -49.16 -9.93
N THR A 26 26.46 -49.31 -8.78
CA THR A 26 26.47 -50.59 -8.05
C THR A 26 25.05 -50.91 -7.60
N ALA A 27 24.51 -51.90 -8.26
CA ALA A 27 23.31 -52.60 -7.86
C ALA A 27 23.61 -53.42 -6.60
N ASP A 28 22.80 -53.28 -5.58
CA ASP A 28 22.61 -54.34 -4.61
C ASP A 28 21.13 -54.54 -4.30
N ARG A 29 20.83 -55.76 -4.08
CA ARG A 29 19.60 -56.50 -4.27
C ARG A 29 18.86 -56.65 -2.94
N SER A 30 17.60 -56.45 -2.98
CA SER A 30 16.61 -57.24 -2.23
C SER A 30 16.52 -57.08 -0.70
N ALA A 31 15.55 -56.34 -0.27
CA ALA A 31 14.73 -56.73 0.89
C ALA A 31 13.28 -56.20 0.68
N ALA A 32 12.32 -57.10 0.71
CA ALA A 32 10.89 -56.74 0.64
C ALA A 32 10.51 -55.94 1.88
N PRO A 33 9.68 -54.87 1.75
CA PRO A 33 9.21 -54.17 2.92
C PRO A 33 8.09 -54.98 3.61
N GLU A 34 8.37 -55.31 4.83
CA GLU A 34 7.38 -55.75 5.83
C GLU A 34 6.28 -54.71 6.00
N ALA A 35 5.04 -55.11 5.89
CA ALA A 35 3.89 -54.24 5.99
C ALA A 35 3.84 -53.59 7.38
N ALA A 36 4.17 -52.32 7.45
CA ALA A 36 4.02 -51.50 8.64
C ALA A 36 2.52 -51.32 8.97
N ALA A 37 2.17 -51.62 10.19
CA ALA A 37 0.83 -51.38 10.74
C ALA A 37 0.40 -49.90 10.63
N PRO A 38 -0.87 -49.58 10.36
CA PRO A 38 -1.30 -48.23 10.24
C PRO A 38 -1.07 -47.45 11.53
N GLN A 39 -0.26 -46.40 11.43
CA GLN A 39 -0.06 -45.44 12.52
C GLN A 39 -1.33 -44.59 12.68
N PRO A 40 -1.76 -44.33 13.92
CA PRO A 40 -2.91 -43.43 14.15
C PRO A 40 -2.53 -42.02 13.60
N GLN A 41 -3.33 -41.52 12.69
CA GLN A 41 -3.20 -40.17 12.16
C GLN A 41 -3.40 -39.15 13.30
N PRO A 42 -2.52 -38.12 13.42
CA PRO A 42 -2.76 -37.06 14.37
C PRO A 42 -4.08 -36.36 14.03
N THR A 43 -4.95 -36.29 14.99
CA THR A 43 -6.21 -35.51 14.91
C THR A 43 -5.87 -34.07 14.57
N PRO A 44 -6.50 -33.46 13.53
CA PRO A 44 -6.29 -32.06 13.24
C PRO A 44 -6.57 -31.22 14.47
N PRO A 45 -5.76 -30.18 14.78
CA PRO A 45 -6.02 -29.31 15.90
C PRO A 45 -7.41 -28.68 15.73
N GLN A 46 -8.28 -28.93 16.70
CA GLN A 46 -9.60 -28.32 16.79
C GLN A 46 -9.40 -26.79 16.85
N PRO A 47 -10.10 -26.00 16.03
CA PRO A 47 -10.00 -24.55 16.13
C PRO A 47 -10.26 -24.13 17.56
N ALA A 48 -9.29 -23.47 18.19
CA ALA A 48 -9.48 -22.90 19.51
C ALA A 48 -10.68 -21.96 19.45
N ALA A 49 -11.62 -22.15 20.39
CA ALA A 49 -12.76 -21.25 20.53
C ALA A 49 -12.19 -19.81 20.64
N GLN A 50 -12.52 -18.98 19.67
CA GLN A 50 -12.09 -17.58 19.67
C GLN A 50 -12.69 -16.92 20.90
N ALA A 51 -11.83 -16.34 21.74
CA ALA A 51 -12.27 -15.51 22.84
C ALA A 51 -13.22 -14.41 22.31
N PRO A 52 -14.26 -13.99 23.08
CA PRO A 52 -15.10 -12.88 22.67
C PRO A 52 -14.23 -11.68 22.32
N LEU A 53 -14.40 -11.14 21.12
CA LEU A 53 -13.72 -9.92 20.72
C LEU A 53 -14.08 -8.82 21.72
N PRO A 54 -13.11 -7.99 22.18
CA PRO A 54 -13.43 -6.83 23.00
C PRO A 54 -14.46 -5.96 22.27
N ALA A 55 -15.33 -5.30 23.05
CA ALA A 55 -16.37 -4.42 22.52
C ALA A 55 -15.77 -3.53 21.42
N GLN A 56 -16.26 -3.69 20.19
CA GLN A 56 -15.70 -3.01 19.04
C GLN A 56 -15.84 -1.50 19.23
N ALA A 57 -14.73 -0.78 19.07
CA ALA A 57 -14.80 0.65 18.92
C ALA A 57 -15.77 0.99 17.76
N SER A 58 -16.49 2.09 17.86
CA SER A 58 -17.42 2.52 16.80
C SER A 58 -16.74 2.55 15.43
N ASP A 59 -17.40 2.03 14.40
CA ASP A 59 -16.98 2.18 13.01
C ASP A 59 -17.38 3.54 12.42
N ASP A 60 -18.10 4.35 13.20
CA ASP A 60 -18.49 5.69 12.80
C ASP A 60 -17.31 6.66 13.00
N TRP A 61 -16.70 7.07 11.89
CA TRP A 61 -15.60 8.03 11.90
C TRP A 61 -15.96 9.38 12.51
N GLN A 62 -17.23 9.80 12.45
CA GLN A 62 -17.69 11.08 12.97
C GLN A 62 -17.56 11.17 14.49
N VAL A 63 -17.56 10.04 15.18
CA VAL A 63 -17.34 9.96 16.63
C VAL A 63 -15.91 10.37 17.01
N TYR A 64 -14.95 10.13 16.10
CA TYR A 64 -13.52 10.36 16.35
C TYR A 64 -12.98 11.61 15.68
N ALA A 65 -13.61 12.04 14.57
CA ALA A 65 -13.12 13.15 13.76
C ALA A 65 -13.20 14.47 14.51
N SER A 66 -12.17 15.28 14.39
CA SER A 66 -12.23 16.67 14.86
C SER A 66 -13.25 17.48 14.07
N PRO A 67 -13.85 18.54 14.65
CA PRO A 67 -14.76 19.43 13.90
C PRO A 67 -14.11 20.00 12.64
N ALA A 68 -12.81 20.25 12.65
CA ALA A 68 -12.07 20.73 11.49
C ALA A 68 -12.02 19.69 10.37
N ASP A 69 -11.84 18.40 10.71
CA ASP A 69 -11.81 17.32 9.73
C ASP A 69 -13.18 17.00 9.16
N VAL A 70 -14.23 17.07 9.98
CA VAL A 70 -15.61 16.97 9.48
C VAL A 70 -15.86 18.07 8.42
N GLN A 71 -15.44 19.30 8.69
CA GLN A 71 -15.58 20.40 7.71
C GLN A 71 -14.68 20.20 6.47
N ARG A 72 -13.48 19.60 6.65
CA ARG A 72 -12.59 19.28 5.54
C ARG A 72 -13.23 18.26 4.60
N LEU A 73 -13.79 17.19 5.16
CA LEU A 73 -14.50 16.16 4.40
C LEU A 73 -15.76 16.68 3.72
N ALA A 74 -16.49 17.59 4.37
CA ALA A 74 -17.67 18.23 3.76
C ALA A 74 -17.33 19.07 2.51
N ARG A 75 -16.09 19.53 2.38
CA ARG A 75 -15.61 20.29 1.21
C ARG A 75 -14.85 19.45 0.18
N LEU A 76 -14.76 18.14 0.39
CA LEU A 76 -13.92 17.28 -0.44
C LEU A 76 -14.24 17.40 -1.93
N ASP A 77 -15.50 17.30 -2.30
CA ASP A 77 -15.91 17.32 -3.70
C ASP A 77 -15.55 18.66 -4.38
N SER A 78 -15.84 19.78 -3.72
CA SER A 78 -15.48 21.10 -4.25
C SER A 78 -13.97 21.33 -4.32
N ALA A 79 -13.22 20.84 -3.35
CA ALA A 79 -11.76 20.91 -3.35
C ALA A 79 -11.16 20.05 -4.47
N TRP A 80 -11.75 18.88 -4.72
CA TRP A 80 -11.34 17.98 -5.80
C TRP A 80 -11.57 18.61 -7.18
N GLU A 81 -12.76 19.13 -7.42
CA GLU A 81 -13.10 19.84 -8.66
C GLU A 81 -12.17 21.04 -8.91
N ALA A 82 -11.95 21.86 -7.89
CA ALA A 82 -11.04 23.00 -8.00
C ALA A 82 -9.61 22.55 -8.31
N GLY A 83 -9.13 21.49 -7.67
CA GLY A 83 -7.81 20.92 -7.91
C GLY A 83 -7.65 20.39 -9.33
N LEU A 84 -8.62 19.65 -9.85
CA LEU A 84 -8.62 19.16 -11.23
C LEU A 84 -8.64 20.30 -12.24
N LYS A 85 -9.50 21.28 -12.01
CA LYS A 85 -9.62 22.47 -12.88
C LYS A 85 -8.29 23.22 -12.97
N ARG A 86 -7.62 23.43 -11.84
CA ARG A 86 -6.32 24.10 -11.82
C ARG A 86 -5.25 23.28 -12.54
N ALA A 87 -5.13 22.00 -12.24
CA ALA A 87 -4.12 21.16 -12.87
C ALA A 87 -4.29 21.12 -14.41
N ARG A 88 -5.54 21.06 -14.91
CA ARG A 88 -5.80 21.16 -16.36
C ARG A 88 -5.41 22.50 -16.95
N ALA A 89 -5.76 23.59 -16.27
CA ALA A 89 -5.43 24.94 -16.73
C ALA A 89 -3.91 25.20 -16.83
N GLU A 90 -3.15 24.48 -16.00
CA GLU A 90 -1.67 24.56 -16.00
C GLU A 90 -0.99 23.47 -16.90
N GLY A 91 -1.77 22.78 -17.75
CA GLY A 91 -1.27 21.89 -18.80
C GLY A 91 -1.07 20.44 -18.41
N HIS A 92 -1.63 19.97 -17.27
CA HIS A 92 -1.50 18.60 -16.77
C HIS A 92 -2.69 17.67 -17.13
N GLU A 93 -3.36 17.94 -18.25
CA GLU A 93 -4.51 17.15 -18.68
C GLU A 93 -4.15 15.70 -18.97
N ALA A 94 -3.04 15.48 -19.69
CA ALA A 94 -2.60 14.13 -20.05
C ALA A 94 -2.27 13.28 -18.82
N GLU A 95 -1.62 13.86 -17.81
CA GLU A 95 -1.31 13.18 -16.55
C GLU A 95 -2.57 12.85 -15.75
N LEU A 96 -3.56 13.74 -15.72
CA LEU A 96 -4.83 13.49 -15.07
C LEU A 96 -5.64 12.41 -15.79
N ASP A 97 -5.66 12.41 -17.12
CA ASP A 97 -6.34 11.40 -17.92
C ASP A 97 -5.71 10.00 -17.72
N ALA A 98 -4.37 9.96 -17.57
CA ALA A 98 -3.66 8.72 -17.27
C ALA A 98 -3.99 8.15 -15.88
N LEU A 99 -4.50 8.96 -14.94
CA LEU A 99 -5.00 8.48 -13.64
C LEU A 99 -6.36 7.79 -13.75
N GLY A 100 -7.14 8.08 -14.79
CA GLY A 100 -8.46 7.50 -15.00
C GLY A 100 -9.38 7.68 -13.80
N ALA A 101 -9.92 6.58 -13.26
CA ALA A 101 -10.81 6.60 -12.10
C ALA A 101 -10.20 7.24 -10.84
N LEU A 102 -8.88 7.21 -10.69
CA LEU A 102 -8.19 7.83 -9.54
C LEU A 102 -8.28 9.36 -9.55
N ALA A 103 -8.53 9.98 -10.69
CA ALA A 103 -8.75 11.43 -10.79
C ALA A 103 -10.23 11.83 -10.62
N GLN A 104 -11.12 10.88 -10.38
CA GLN A 104 -12.56 11.16 -10.25
C GLN A 104 -13.00 11.09 -8.78
N PRO A 105 -13.75 12.07 -8.25
CA PRO A 105 -14.20 12.08 -6.86
C PRO A 105 -15.03 10.84 -6.48
N ALA A 106 -15.85 10.35 -7.42
CA ALA A 106 -16.69 9.16 -7.26
C ALA A 106 -16.03 7.88 -7.78
N GLY A 107 -14.76 7.93 -8.18
CA GLY A 107 -14.03 6.85 -8.86
C GLY A 107 -13.60 5.70 -7.96
N GLY A 108 -14.33 5.41 -6.89
CA GLY A 108 -14.05 4.30 -5.99
C GLY A 108 -13.86 2.97 -6.72
N LEU A 109 -12.89 2.19 -6.28
CA LEU A 109 -12.61 0.86 -6.84
C LEU A 109 -13.66 -0.15 -6.34
N THR A 110 -14.65 -0.45 -7.17
CA THR A 110 -15.59 -1.54 -6.90
C THR A 110 -14.99 -2.88 -7.38
N PRO A 111 -15.34 -4.02 -6.78
CA PRO A 111 -16.34 -4.24 -5.73
C PRO A 111 -15.80 -4.20 -4.30
N ARG A 112 -14.49 -4.04 -4.08
CA ARG A 112 -13.91 -4.11 -2.74
C ARG A 112 -13.17 -2.83 -2.40
N VAL A 113 -13.73 -2.07 -1.49
CA VAL A 113 -13.15 -0.82 -1.00
C VAL A 113 -12.11 -1.08 0.10
N GLN A 114 -12.38 -2.03 1.01
CA GLN A 114 -11.46 -2.33 2.10
C GLN A 114 -10.24 -3.11 1.58
N PRO A 115 -9.02 -2.58 1.75
CA PRO A 115 -7.81 -3.30 1.39
C PRO A 115 -7.61 -4.49 2.33
N ALA A 116 -7.14 -5.61 1.80
CA ALA A 116 -6.75 -6.76 2.63
C ALA A 116 -5.50 -6.40 3.46
N PRO A 117 -5.32 -6.95 4.67
CA PRO A 117 -4.05 -6.82 5.39
C PRO A 117 -2.88 -7.32 4.55
N GLY A 118 -1.75 -6.61 4.58
CA GLY A 118 -0.55 -6.96 3.82
C GLY A 118 0.35 -5.78 3.49
N GLN A 119 1.41 -6.09 2.75
CA GLN A 119 2.36 -5.11 2.23
C GLN A 119 1.92 -4.62 0.85
N TYR A 120 2.07 -3.32 0.61
CA TYR A 120 1.63 -2.67 -0.61
C TYR A 120 2.72 -1.76 -1.16
N ARG A 121 2.69 -1.55 -2.46
CA ARG A 121 3.31 -0.40 -3.09
C ARG A 121 2.25 0.68 -3.22
N CYS A 122 2.45 1.82 -2.60
CA CYS A 122 1.56 2.96 -2.67
C CYS A 122 2.22 4.14 -3.39
N ARG A 123 1.42 5.01 -3.96
CA ARG A 123 1.90 6.20 -4.66
C ARG A 123 1.01 7.39 -4.34
N THR A 124 1.63 8.55 -4.16
CA THR A 124 0.91 9.80 -3.91
C THR A 124 0.89 10.63 -5.20
N TYR A 125 -0.28 11.13 -5.51
CA TYR A 125 -0.49 12.19 -6.49
C TYR A 125 -1.07 13.39 -5.78
N LYS A 126 -0.55 14.57 -6.05
CA LYS A 126 -1.10 15.84 -5.56
C LYS A 126 -1.46 16.69 -6.76
N PHE A 127 -2.64 17.24 -6.78
CA PHE A 127 -3.08 18.15 -7.84
C PHE A 127 -3.91 19.30 -7.24
N GLY A 128 -3.89 20.44 -7.93
CA GLY A 128 -4.43 21.67 -7.40
C GLY A 128 -3.41 22.42 -6.55
N GLY A 129 -3.55 22.33 -5.25
CA GLY A 129 -2.70 23.05 -4.31
C GLY A 129 -3.03 24.54 -4.22
N GLU A 130 -2.28 25.29 -3.40
CA GLU A 130 -2.40 26.75 -3.29
C GLU A 130 -1.80 27.44 -4.51
N ALA A 131 -2.12 28.72 -4.71
CA ALA A 131 -1.76 29.51 -5.90
C ALA A 131 -0.27 29.47 -6.25
N GLN A 132 0.61 29.30 -5.27
CA GLN A 132 2.08 29.25 -5.44
C GLN A 132 2.64 27.81 -5.41
N GLY A 133 1.82 26.80 -5.14
CA GLY A 133 2.21 25.40 -5.15
C GLY A 133 2.22 24.81 -6.57
N LEU A 134 2.85 23.65 -6.73
CA LEU A 134 2.81 22.91 -7.99
C LEU A 134 1.40 22.42 -8.30
N PRO A 135 0.88 22.65 -9.52
CA PRO A 135 -0.49 22.28 -9.89
C PRO A 135 -0.69 20.77 -10.00
N PHE A 136 0.38 20.01 -10.25
CA PHE A 136 0.39 18.56 -10.28
C PHE A 136 1.76 18.00 -9.85
N VAL A 137 1.73 16.98 -9.01
CA VAL A 137 2.94 16.24 -8.62
C VAL A 137 2.63 14.74 -8.53
N ALA A 138 3.42 13.93 -9.22
CA ALA A 138 3.40 12.48 -9.12
C ALA A 138 4.67 12.02 -8.38
N TYR A 139 4.51 11.45 -7.19
CA TYR A 139 5.64 10.91 -6.44
C TYR A 139 5.99 9.49 -6.90
N PRO A 140 7.20 8.98 -6.61
CA PRO A 140 7.53 7.59 -6.83
C PRO A 140 6.68 6.65 -5.96
N TYR A 141 6.80 5.34 -6.19
CA TYR A 141 6.19 4.35 -5.32
C TYR A 141 6.94 4.25 -3.99
N PHE A 142 6.17 4.11 -2.94
CA PHE A 142 6.60 3.90 -1.57
C PHE A 142 6.16 2.53 -1.06
N LYS A 143 6.71 2.10 0.07
CA LYS A 143 6.25 0.95 0.83
C LYS A 143 5.12 1.38 1.75
N CYS A 144 4.01 0.65 1.70
CA CYS A 144 2.88 0.82 2.60
C CYS A 144 2.48 -0.52 3.21
N ALA A 145 1.78 -0.49 4.30
CA ALA A 145 1.19 -1.66 4.92
C ALA A 145 -0.26 -1.38 5.33
N VAL A 146 -1.06 -2.42 5.28
CA VAL A 146 -2.38 -2.46 5.91
C VAL A 146 -2.35 -3.57 6.95
N GLU A 147 -2.74 -3.27 8.17
CA GLU A 147 -2.77 -4.22 9.28
C GLU A 147 -4.17 -4.29 9.85
N LEU A 148 -4.59 -5.50 10.20
CA LEU A 148 -5.82 -5.73 10.96
C LEU A 148 -5.45 -5.84 12.43
N THR A 149 -5.99 -4.96 13.26
CA THR A 149 -5.79 -5.04 14.71
C THR A 149 -6.60 -6.19 15.33
N PRO A 150 -6.28 -6.65 16.53
CA PRO A 150 -7.10 -7.62 17.25
C PRO A 150 -8.55 -7.15 17.47
N GLY A 151 -8.79 -5.83 17.48
CA GLY A 151 -10.12 -5.22 17.59
C GLY A 151 -10.90 -5.17 16.28
N GLY A 152 -10.31 -5.61 15.16
CA GLY A 152 -10.95 -5.59 13.84
C GLY A 152 -10.72 -4.32 13.03
N ASP A 153 -9.95 -3.36 13.53
CA ASP A 153 -9.64 -2.12 12.83
C ASP A 153 -8.59 -2.32 11.74
N LEU A 154 -8.77 -1.65 10.61
CA LEU A 154 -7.76 -1.57 9.56
C LEU A 154 -6.89 -0.33 9.77
N ILE A 155 -5.60 -0.54 9.99
CA ILE A 155 -4.59 0.51 10.08
C ILE A 155 -3.80 0.55 8.79
N VAL A 156 -3.69 1.73 8.18
CA VAL A 156 -2.83 1.95 7.01
C VAL A 156 -1.62 2.77 7.40
N ARG A 157 -0.44 2.34 6.92
CA ARG A 157 0.85 2.98 7.17
C ARG A 157 1.62 3.21 5.89
N LYS A 158 2.21 4.38 5.75
CA LYS A 158 3.27 4.62 4.77
C LYS A 158 4.61 4.52 5.48
N LEU A 159 5.43 3.54 5.09
CA LEU A 159 6.59 3.07 5.84
C LEU A 159 7.90 3.79 5.49
N ASP A 160 7.98 4.40 4.30
CA ASP A 160 9.21 5.06 3.82
C ASP A 160 8.93 6.43 3.18
N GLY A 161 10.02 7.11 2.81
CA GLY A 161 9.99 8.50 2.35
C GLY A 161 9.97 9.52 3.49
N SER A 162 10.17 10.79 3.14
CA SER A 162 10.28 11.90 4.10
C SER A 162 8.94 12.33 4.73
N GLN A 163 7.82 11.99 4.09
CA GLN A 163 6.48 12.20 4.61
C GLN A 163 5.82 10.83 4.76
N ARG A 164 5.64 10.40 5.99
CA ARG A 164 4.98 9.13 6.34
C ARG A 164 3.66 9.44 7.02
N PHE A 165 2.83 8.44 7.18
CA PHE A 165 1.56 8.55 7.89
C PHE A 165 1.16 7.21 8.48
N GLU A 166 0.33 7.27 9.50
CA GLU A 166 -0.34 6.14 10.11
C GLU A 166 -1.74 6.53 10.55
N GLY A 167 -2.72 5.67 10.33
CA GLY A 167 -4.08 5.92 10.78
C GLY A 167 -5.04 4.80 10.45
N LYS A 168 -6.25 4.94 10.96
CA LYS A 168 -7.35 4.00 10.84
C LYS A 168 -8.21 4.30 9.62
N LEU A 169 -8.69 3.24 8.97
CA LEU A 169 -9.68 3.29 7.90
C LEU A 169 -11.07 2.98 8.48
N TYR A 170 -12.02 3.87 8.23
CA TYR A 170 -13.40 3.73 8.64
C TYR A 170 -14.28 3.52 7.41
N PRO A 171 -15.17 2.51 7.40
CA PRO A 171 -16.16 2.39 6.35
C PRO A 171 -17.16 3.55 6.44
N GLU A 172 -17.46 4.20 5.31
CA GLU A 172 -18.45 5.26 5.24
C GLU A 172 -19.65 4.86 4.36
N ARG A 173 -19.35 4.26 3.21
CA ARG A 173 -20.33 3.76 2.23
C ARG A 173 -19.74 2.55 1.54
N ASP A 174 -20.54 1.86 0.76
CA ASP A 174 -20.11 0.63 0.04
C ASP A 174 -18.85 0.81 -0.82
N ASN A 175 -18.59 2.04 -1.28
CA ASN A 175 -17.47 2.37 -2.15
C ASN A 175 -16.54 3.46 -1.59
N ARG A 176 -16.63 3.77 -0.29
CA ARG A 176 -15.81 4.83 0.33
C ARG A 176 -15.36 4.45 1.73
N LEU A 177 -14.09 4.73 2.00
CA LEU A 177 -13.50 4.72 3.34
C LEU A 177 -13.09 6.13 3.73
N VAL A 178 -13.18 6.45 5.00
CA VAL A 178 -12.59 7.64 5.60
C VAL A 178 -11.32 7.21 6.34
N TYR A 179 -10.24 7.91 6.09
CA TYR A 179 -8.99 7.77 6.82
C TYR A 179 -8.90 8.84 7.89
N LEU A 180 -8.62 8.44 9.12
CA LEU A 180 -8.23 9.34 10.20
C LEU A 180 -6.89 8.89 10.74
N GLY A 181 -5.90 9.73 10.68
CA GLY A 181 -4.55 9.43 11.08
C GLY A 181 -3.69 10.66 11.22
N ALA A 182 -2.40 10.47 11.34
CA ALA A 182 -1.47 11.56 11.46
C ALA A 182 -0.24 11.40 10.58
N ALA A 183 0.31 12.52 10.14
CA ALA A 183 1.55 12.59 9.38
C ALA A 183 2.77 12.60 10.31
N ALA A 184 3.88 12.02 9.81
CA ALA A 184 5.20 12.14 10.40
C ALA A 184 6.22 12.59 9.36
N LEU A 185 7.14 13.45 9.75
CA LEU A 185 8.19 13.98 8.89
C LEU A 185 9.55 13.37 9.26
N GLY A 186 10.36 13.09 8.24
CA GLY A 186 11.70 12.55 8.44
C GLY A 186 11.68 11.23 9.24
N SER A 187 12.34 11.23 10.40
CA SER A 187 12.46 10.07 11.31
C SER A 187 11.44 10.06 12.45
N GLU A 188 10.52 11.03 12.50
CA GLU A 188 9.49 11.07 13.54
C GLU A 188 8.67 9.78 13.58
N THR A 189 8.21 9.39 14.76
CA THR A 189 7.14 8.40 14.89
C THR A 189 5.81 9.12 14.63
N PRO A 190 4.91 8.56 13.78
CA PRO A 190 3.59 9.15 13.61
C PRO A 190 2.88 9.25 14.96
N PRO A 191 2.39 10.44 15.34
CA PRO A 191 1.57 10.57 16.54
C PRO A 191 0.20 9.88 16.30
N GLU A 192 -0.51 9.62 17.39
CA GLU A 192 -1.91 9.22 17.27
C GLU A 192 -2.75 10.40 16.77
N TYR A 193 -3.82 10.08 16.04
CA TYR A 193 -4.80 11.07 15.59
C TYR A 193 -5.41 11.82 16.79
N GLY A 194 -5.56 13.12 16.67
CA GLY A 194 -6.09 13.99 17.72
C GLY A 194 -5.05 14.50 18.74
N VAL A 195 -3.81 13.99 18.70
CA VAL A 195 -2.74 14.43 19.60
C VAL A 195 -2.08 15.72 19.09
N ASN A 196 -1.94 15.86 17.77
CA ASN A 196 -1.34 17.04 17.16
C ASN A 196 -2.12 17.45 15.91
N ALA A 197 -2.98 18.47 16.06
CA ALA A 197 -3.88 18.93 14.99
C ALA A 197 -3.13 19.38 13.72
N GLU A 198 -1.86 19.79 13.79
CA GLU A 198 -1.05 20.13 12.62
C GLU A 198 -0.62 18.89 11.82
N ARG A 199 -0.65 17.73 12.44
CA ARG A 199 -0.30 16.42 11.84
C ARG A 199 -1.51 15.61 11.45
N ASP A 200 -2.69 15.94 11.97
CA ASP A 200 -3.93 15.20 11.69
C ASP A 200 -4.34 15.29 10.22
N GLN A 201 -4.75 14.12 9.68
CA GLN A 201 -5.13 13.91 8.27
C GLN A 201 -6.40 13.09 8.16
#